data_f9f1a97282b0313479139bc603f98346
#
_entry.id   f9f1a97282b0313479139bc603f98346
#
_cell.length_a   1.000
_cell.length_b   1.000
_cell.length_c   1.000
_cell.angle_alpha   90.00
_cell.angle_beta   90.00
_cell.angle_gamma   90.00
#
_symmetry.space_group_name_H-M   'P 1'
#
loop_
_entity.id
_entity.type
_entity.pdbx_description
1 polymer ?
#
loop_
_entity_poly.entity_id
_entity_poly.type
_entity_poly.pdbx_seq_one_letter_code
_entity_poly.pdbx_strand_id
1 'polypeptide(L)'
;PAAGGLRMRPYSSFAEALEDVSRLSAGMTYKNAAAGLPLGGGKAVILADPATQKTPELLRAFGRALQTLKGRYFTAEDMGMSPEDMALIHEETTFVAGLPDGAFASGDPSPVTARGIFNAILTAHESCQQTRDISGRVVSLQGLGHVGWHLACLLHGAGADLIVTDTDPDRINAAQRELGATAVAPDEIYAAPSDIFAP
;
A
#
# COMPACT_ATOMS: atom_id res chain seq x y z
N PRO A 1 17.78 -0.44 14.47
CA PRO A 1 17.51 0.30 13.25
C PRO A 1 16.03 0.64 13.09
N ALA A 2 15.71 1.59 12.19
CA ALA A 2 14.36 1.92 11.77
C ALA A 2 14.06 1.27 10.41
N ALA A 3 12.81 0.91 10.17
CA ALA A 3 12.36 0.38 8.88
C ALA A 3 11.06 1.04 8.42
N GLY A 4 10.93 1.22 7.11
CA GLY A 4 9.73 1.72 6.44
C GLY A 4 10.04 2.15 5.02
N GLY A 5 9.00 2.47 4.24
CA GLY A 5 9.13 2.68 2.80
C GLY A 5 9.64 4.07 2.39
N LEU A 6 10.05 4.16 1.14
CA LEU A 6 10.28 5.39 0.42
C LEU A 6 9.02 5.72 -0.39
N ARG A 7 8.45 6.91 -0.14
CA ARG A 7 7.30 7.44 -0.89
C ARG A 7 7.78 8.51 -1.87
N MET A 8 7.26 8.50 -3.08
CA MET A 8 7.47 9.56 -4.05
C MET A 8 6.12 10.08 -4.52
N ARG A 9 5.86 11.35 -4.26
CA ARG A 9 4.67 12.04 -4.75
C ARG A 9 4.90 13.55 -4.78
N PRO A 10 4.14 14.31 -5.59
CA PRO A 10 4.11 15.75 -5.48
C PRO A 10 3.49 16.18 -4.15
N TYR A 11 4.12 17.15 -3.50
CA TYR A 11 3.61 17.82 -2.29
C TYR A 11 3.46 19.30 -2.60
N SER A 12 2.47 19.96 -2.00
CA SER A 12 2.25 21.40 -2.19
C SER A 12 3.34 22.25 -1.51
N SER A 13 4.01 21.71 -0.51
CA SER A 13 5.08 22.37 0.23
C SER A 13 6.00 21.38 0.94
N PHE A 14 7.19 21.86 1.33
CA PHE A 14 8.09 21.10 2.20
C PHE A 14 7.48 20.80 3.57
N ALA A 15 6.65 21.73 4.10
CA ALA A 15 5.98 21.53 5.39
C ALA A 15 4.98 20.36 5.34
N GLU A 16 4.21 20.23 4.26
CA GLU A 16 3.32 19.09 4.04
C GLU A 16 4.10 17.77 3.96
N ALA A 17 5.20 17.76 3.20
CA ALA A 17 6.04 16.57 3.09
C ALA A 17 6.67 16.17 4.44
N LEU A 18 7.11 17.14 5.23
CA LEU A 18 7.68 16.90 6.56
C LEU A 18 6.64 16.36 7.53
N GLU A 19 5.41 16.87 7.51
CA GLU A 19 4.31 16.35 8.30
C GLU A 19 3.99 14.91 7.91
N ASP A 20 3.83 14.63 6.60
CA ASP A 20 3.50 13.29 6.09
C ASP A 20 4.60 12.27 6.48
N VAL A 21 5.87 12.57 6.22
CA VAL A 21 6.98 11.65 6.56
C VAL A 21 7.08 11.40 8.06
N SER A 22 6.79 12.41 8.89
CA SER A 22 6.82 12.27 10.35
C SER A 22 5.69 11.35 10.84
N ARG A 23 4.46 11.55 10.35
CA ARG A 23 3.30 10.71 10.67
C ARG A 23 3.49 9.28 10.19
N LEU A 24 4.02 9.10 8.98
CA LEU A 24 4.30 7.77 8.41
C LEU A 24 5.39 7.04 9.21
N SER A 25 6.45 7.75 9.65
CA SER A 25 7.50 7.17 10.50
C SER A 25 6.95 6.71 11.86
N ALA A 26 6.07 7.51 12.47
CA ALA A 26 5.37 7.14 13.71
C ALA A 26 4.48 5.92 13.48
N GLY A 27 3.70 5.90 12.39
CA GLY A 27 2.87 4.75 12.00
C GLY A 27 3.68 3.47 11.81
N MET A 28 4.85 3.57 11.18
CA MET A 28 5.75 2.42 11.02
C MET A 28 6.30 1.91 12.36
N THR A 29 6.51 2.79 13.35
CA THR A 29 6.90 2.36 14.71
C THR A 29 5.83 1.46 15.31
N TYR A 30 4.56 1.85 15.24
CA TYR A 30 3.46 1.05 15.75
C TYR A 30 3.28 -0.26 14.96
N LYS A 31 3.41 -0.21 13.63
CA LYS A 31 3.30 -1.40 12.78
C LYS A 31 4.39 -2.43 13.09
N ASN A 32 5.64 -2.00 13.22
CA ASN A 32 6.76 -2.87 13.57
C ASN A 32 6.56 -3.47 14.97
N ALA A 33 6.12 -2.68 15.95
CA ALA A 33 5.83 -3.16 17.30
C ALA A 33 4.68 -4.17 17.31
N ALA A 34 3.59 -3.90 16.60
CA ALA A 34 2.45 -4.82 16.49
C ALA A 34 2.82 -6.15 15.83
N ALA A 35 3.79 -6.13 14.90
CA ALA A 35 4.33 -7.33 14.25
C ALA A 35 5.39 -8.05 15.11
N GLY A 36 5.73 -7.55 16.29
CA GLY A 36 6.78 -8.13 17.15
C GLY A 36 8.20 -7.97 16.58
N LEU A 37 8.40 -7.04 15.65
CA LEU A 37 9.71 -6.79 15.04
C LEU A 37 10.56 -5.89 15.94
N PRO A 38 11.86 -6.19 16.14
CA PRO A 38 12.77 -5.38 16.95
C PRO A 38 13.29 -4.16 16.16
N LEU A 39 12.37 -3.40 15.53
CA LEU A 39 12.66 -2.28 14.64
C LEU A 39 11.86 -1.05 15.06
N GLY A 40 12.50 0.11 15.04
CA GLY A 40 11.81 1.40 15.05
C GLY A 40 11.15 1.69 13.71
N GLY A 41 10.28 2.70 13.68
CA GLY A 41 9.72 3.21 12.43
C GLY A 41 10.64 4.22 11.75
N GLY A 42 10.71 4.13 10.44
CA GLY A 42 11.34 5.11 9.57
C GLY A 42 10.51 5.32 8.32
N LYS A 43 10.69 6.46 7.68
CA LYS A 43 10.07 6.79 6.39
C LYS A 43 10.97 7.77 5.64
N ALA A 44 10.94 7.67 4.33
CA ALA A 44 11.54 8.69 3.47
C ALA A 44 10.50 9.17 2.45
N VAL A 45 10.63 10.43 2.01
CA VAL A 45 9.82 10.99 0.93
C VAL A 45 10.71 11.69 -0.09
N ILE A 46 10.37 11.56 -1.36
CA ILE A 46 10.90 12.36 -2.46
C ILE A 46 9.78 13.26 -2.96
N LEU A 47 10.02 14.58 -2.93
CA LEU A 47 9.07 15.59 -3.36
C LEU A 47 9.14 15.74 -4.88
N ALA A 48 8.55 14.81 -5.61
CA ALA A 48 8.55 14.81 -7.07
C ALA A 48 7.40 13.95 -7.61
N ASP A 49 7.00 14.23 -8.84
CA ASP A 49 6.01 13.42 -9.54
C ASP A 49 6.67 12.13 -10.07
N PRO A 50 6.25 10.94 -9.59
CA PRO A 50 6.82 9.67 -10.03
C PRO A 50 6.61 9.38 -11.52
N ALA A 51 5.58 9.96 -12.16
CA ALA A 51 5.31 9.74 -13.57
C ALA A 51 6.27 10.50 -14.50
N THR A 52 6.78 11.64 -14.06
CA THR A 52 7.55 12.57 -14.93
C THR A 52 8.96 12.87 -14.42
N GLN A 53 9.23 12.65 -13.13
CA GLN A 53 10.49 13.09 -12.49
C GLN A 53 11.30 11.94 -11.87
N LYS A 54 10.76 10.71 -11.87
CA LYS A 54 11.49 9.55 -11.38
C LYS A 54 12.54 9.11 -12.41
N THR A 55 13.80 9.14 -12.02
CA THR A 55 14.92 8.70 -12.86
C THR A 55 15.82 7.72 -12.12
N PRO A 56 16.53 6.82 -12.84
CA PRO A 56 17.50 5.92 -12.22
C PRO A 56 18.58 6.66 -11.43
N GLU A 57 19.02 7.83 -11.91
CA GLU A 57 20.06 8.65 -11.26
C GLU A 57 19.57 9.21 -9.92
N LEU A 58 18.29 9.65 -9.84
CA LEU A 58 17.67 10.10 -8.60
C LEU A 58 17.60 8.97 -7.57
N LEU A 59 17.21 7.78 -8.01
CA LEU A 59 17.08 6.61 -7.12
C LEU A 59 18.47 6.15 -6.61
N ARG A 60 19.49 6.11 -7.48
CA ARG A 60 20.86 5.85 -7.05
C ARG A 60 21.39 6.92 -6.10
N ALA A 61 21.08 8.20 -6.35
CA ALA A 61 21.46 9.28 -5.43
C ALA A 61 20.82 9.10 -4.05
N PHE A 62 19.57 8.68 -4.00
CA PHE A 62 18.89 8.31 -2.74
C PHE A 62 19.60 7.11 -2.08
N GLY A 63 19.98 6.08 -2.84
CA GLY A 63 20.74 4.92 -2.35
C GLY A 63 22.06 5.33 -1.69
N ARG A 64 22.84 6.22 -2.33
CA ARG A 64 24.07 6.77 -1.75
C ARG A 64 23.83 7.55 -0.46
N ALA A 65 22.76 8.36 -0.42
CA ALA A 65 22.39 9.07 0.81
C ALA A 65 21.98 8.09 1.92
N LEU A 66 21.20 7.06 1.60
CA LEU A 66 20.80 6.01 2.52
C LEU A 66 22.02 5.25 3.09
N GLN A 67 23.02 4.95 2.26
CA GLN A 67 24.26 4.30 2.69
C GLN A 67 25.00 5.08 3.79
N THR A 68 24.90 6.41 3.79
CA THR A 68 25.54 7.25 4.84
C THR A 68 24.93 7.02 6.23
N LEU A 69 23.71 6.48 6.30
CA LEU A 69 23.04 6.14 7.56
C LEU A 69 23.54 4.83 8.17
N LYS A 70 24.37 4.06 7.46
CA LYS A 70 25.06 2.86 7.97
C LYS A 70 24.11 1.86 8.65
N GLY A 71 22.97 1.57 8.03
CA GLY A 71 21.98 0.62 8.53
C GLY A 71 21.09 1.13 9.67
N ARG A 72 21.12 2.41 9.99
CA ARG A 72 20.17 2.98 10.95
C ARG A 72 18.75 3.05 10.40
N TYR A 73 18.60 3.05 9.08
CA TYR A 73 17.30 3.02 8.38
C TYR A 73 17.35 2.03 7.22
N PHE A 74 16.34 1.18 7.13
CA PHE A 74 16.06 0.29 6.01
C PHE A 74 14.86 0.83 5.24
N THR A 75 15.03 0.99 3.93
CA THR A 75 13.97 1.44 3.02
C THR A 75 13.26 0.26 2.36
N ALA A 76 12.07 0.49 1.84
CA ALA A 76 11.29 -0.42 1.01
C ALA A 76 10.42 0.40 0.05
N GLU A 77 9.66 -0.25 -0.81
CA GLU A 77 8.68 0.46 -1.65
C GLU A 77 7.53 1.06 -0.83
N ASP A 78 6.95 2.11 -1.35
CA ASP A 78 5.70 2.73 -0.93
C ASP A 78 5.08 3.43 -2.15
N MET A 79 4.09 4.27 -1.94
CA MET A 79 3.42 5.01 -3.02
C MET A 79 4.42 5.68 -3.98
N GLY A 80 4.24 5.47 -5.28
CA GLY A 80 5.09 6.03 -6.34
C GLY A 80 6.38 5.25 -6.59
N MET A 81 6.62 4.16 -5.88
CA MET A 81 7.78 3.28 -6.01
C MET A 81 7.37 1.87 -6.40
N SER A 82 8.31 1.11 -6.95
CA SER A 82 8.14 -0.29 -7.35
C SER A 82 9.30 -1.16 -6.88
N PRO A 83 9.19 -2.51 -6.94
CA PRO A 83 10.31 -3.41 -6.66
C PRO A 83 11.55 -3.14 -7.54
N GLU A 84 11.35 -2.76 -8.81
CA GLU A 84 12.44 -2.42 -9.74
C GLU A 84 13.18 -1.13 -9.30
N ASP A 85 12.44 -0.15 -8.75
CA ASP A 85 13.03 1.05 -8.15
C ASP A 85 13.89 0.69 -6.93
N MET A 86 13.44 -0.28 -6.14
CA MET A 86 14.22 -0.80 -5.00
C MET A 86 15.50 -1.48 -5.48
N ALA A 87 15.46 -2.19 -6.61
CA ALA A 87 16.66 -2.78 -7.19
C ALA A 87 17.70 -1.72 -7.60
N LEU A 88 17.27 -0.59 -8.18
CA LEU A 88 18.16 0.53 -8.51
C LEU A 88 18.80 1.17 -7.26
N ILE A 89 18.02 1.32 -6.19
CA ILE A 89 18.54 1.83 -4.91
C ILE A 89 19.53 0.83 -4.32
N HIS A 90 19.26 -0.47 -4.48
CA HIS A 90 20.11 -1.55 -3.97
C HIS A 90 21.50 -1.62 -4.63
N GLU A 91 21.66 -1.09 -5.84
CA GLU A 91 22.97 -0.96 -6.48
C GLU A 91 23.97 -0.14 -5.63
N GLU A 92 23.46 0.78 -4.80
CA GLU A 92 24.27 1.73 -4.01
C GLU A 92 24.30 1.38 -2.50
N THR A 93 23.39 0.51 -2.02
CA THR A 93 23.28 0.16 -0.59
C THR A 93 22.55 -1.15 -0.36
N THR A 94 22.93 -1.89 0.66
CA THR A 94 22.25 -3.14 1.06
C THR A 94 21.06 -2.91 2.00
N PHE A 95 20.78 -1.66 2.41
CA PHE A 95 19.73 -1.33 3.38
C PHE A 95 18.36 -1.13 2.71
N VAL A 96 17.99 -2.07 1.83
CA VAL A 96 16.76 -2.06 1.03
C VAL A 96 16.03 -3.39 1.20
N ALA A 97 14.70 -3.32 1.38
CA ALA A 97 13.78 -4.44 1.34
C ALA A 97 12.82 -4.30 0.15
N GLY A 98 12.06 -5.35 -0.15
CA GLY A 98 11.12 -5.32 -1.28
C GLY A 98 11.77 -5.53 -2.64
N LEU A 99 12.92 -6.18 -2.69
CA LEU A 99 13.61 -6.50 -3.94
C LEU A 99 12.80 -7.51 -4.77
N PRO A 100 12.78 -7.36 -6.13
CA PRO A 100 12.05 -8.28 -7.00
C PRO A 100 12.68 -9.67 -7.02
N ASP A 101 14.03 -9.74 -6.92
CA ASP A 101 14.81 -10.97 -7.08
C ASP A 101 15.89 -11.10 -6.00
N GLY A 102 16.35 -12.34 -5.75
CA GLY A 102 17.44 -12.64 -4.85
C GLY A 102 16.99 -13.45 -3.61
N ALA A 103 17.95 -13.89 -2.80
CA ALA A 103 17.71 -14.79 -1.65
C ALA A 103 16.80 -14.18 -0.56
N PHE A 104 16.69 -12.86 -0.51
CA PHE A 104 15.87 -12.12 0.45
C PHE A 104 14.81 -11.26 -0.25
N ALA A 105 14.50 -11.58 -1.51
CA ALA A 105 13.45 -10.89 -2.27
C ALA A 105 12.08 -11.15 -1.63
N SER A 106 11.31 -10.08 -1.42
CA SER A 106 9.92 -10.17 -0.97
C SER A 106 8.93 -9.69 -2.02
N GLY A 107 9.42 -9.05 -3.09
CA GLY A 107 8.60 -8.51 -4.17
C GLY A 107 7.54 -7.51 -3.70
N ASP A 108 6.48 -7.40 -4.50
CA ASP A 108 5.33 -6.55 -4.20
C ASP A 108 4.59 -7.05 -2.95
N PRO A 109 4.47 -6.24 -1.87
CA PRO A 109 3.76 -6.61 -0.66
C PRO A 109 2.22 -6.56 -0.80
N SER A 110 1.71 -6.04 -1.91
CA SER A 110 0.27 -5.78 -2.08
C SER A 110 -0.62 -7.01 -1.92
N PRO A 111 -0.28 -8.21 -2.46
CA PRO A 111 -1.08 -9.40 -2.25
C PRO A 111 -1.16 -9.83 -0.78
N VAL A 112 -0.04 -9.72 -0.05
CA VAL A 112 0.03 -10.07 1.38
C VAL A 112 -0.75 -9.05 2.21
N THR A 113 -0.62 -7.77 1.89
CA THR A 113 -1.39 -6.68 2.52
C THR A 113 -2.88 -6.88 2.31
N ALA A 114 -3.31 -7.15 1.08
CA ALA A 114 -4.72 -7.43 0.78
C ALA A 114 -5.25 -8.65 1.55
N ARG A 115 -4.45 -9.72 1.68
CA ARG A 115 -4.80 -10.90 2.49
C ARG A 115 -4.97 -10.53 3.98
N GLY A 116 -4.10 -9.66 4.50
CA GLY A 116 -4.19 -9.16 5.88
C GLY A 116 -5.49 -8.38 6.10
N ILE A 117 -5.86 -7.46 5.20
CA ILE A 117 -7.10 -6.70 5.25
C ILE A 117 -8.31 -7.63 5.14
N PHE A 118 -8.29 -8.56 4.20
CA PHE A 118 -9.35 -9.56 4.03
C PHE A 118 -9.59 -10.36 5.33
N ASN A 119 -8.53 -10.85 5.96
CA ASN A 119 -8.64 -11.57 7.24
C ASN A 119 -9.21 -10.68 8.35
N ALA A 120 -8.84 -9.39 8.39
CA ALA A 120 -9.38 -8.43 9.34
C ALA A 120 -10.89 -8.20 9.11
N ILE A 121 -11.33 -8.09 7.86
CA ILE A 121 -12.75 -8.00 7.49
C ILE A 121 -13.51 -9.23 7.98
N LEU A 122 -13.03 -10.44 7.71
CA LEU A 122 -13.67 -11.68 8.15
C LEU A 122 -13.76 -11.75 9.68
N THR A 123 -12.72 -11.32 10.40
CA THR A 123 -12.69 -11.33 11.86
C THR A 123 -13.65 -10.29 12.45
N ALA A 124 -13.72 -9.10 11.86
CA ALA A 124 -14.67 -8.08 12.26
C ALA A 124 -16.12 -8.55 12.01
N HIS A 125 -16.37 -9.15 10.85
CA HIS A 125 -17.68 -9.72 10.52
C HIS A 125 -18.07 -10.83 11.49
N GLU A 126 -17.16 -11.75 11.81
CA GLU A 126 -17.38 -12.81 12.80
C GLU A 126 -17.74 -12.24 14.18
N SER A 127 -17.07 -11.16 14.61
CA SER A 127 -17.35 -10.51 15.89
C SER A 127 -18.76 -9.90 15.94
N CYS A 128 -19.26 -9.40 14.80
CA CYS A 128 -20.56 -8.74 14.70
C CYS A 128 -21.72 -9.71 14.38
N GLN A 129 -21.45 -10.69 13.50
CA GLN A 129 -22.47 -11.55 12.90
C GLN A 129 -22.34 -13.03 13.30
N GLN A 130 -21.37 -13.37 14.14
CA GLN A 130 -21.07 -14.74 14.60
C GLN A 130 -20.74 -15.72 13.47
N THR A 131 -20.29 -15.22 12.32
CA THR A 131 -19.86 -16.00 11.16
C THR A 131 -18.76 -15.27 10.38
N ARG A 132 -17.85 -16.03 9.77
CA ARG A 132 -16.85 -15.54 8.83
C ARG A 132 -17.34 -15.56 7.37
N ASP A 133 -18.52 -16.12 7.13
CA ASP A 133 -19.11 -16.15 5.79
C ASP A 133 -19.66 -14.77 5.43
N ILE A 134 -19.12 -14.20 4.36
CA ILE A 134 -19.49 -12.90 3.78
C ILE A 134 -20.21 -13.04 2.44
N SER A 135 -20.63 -14.26 2.08
CA SER A 135 -21.42 -14.50 0.86
C SER A 135 -22.67 -13.63 0.85
N GLY A 136 -22.92 -12.93 -0.25
CA GLY A 136 -24.05 -12.02 -0.44
C GLY A 136 -23.99 -10.76 0.42
N ARG A 137 -22.87 -10.50 1.12
CA ARG A 137 -22.65 -9.20 1.78
C ARG A 137 -22.19 -8.18 0.77
N VAL A 138 -22.70 -6.96 0.90
CA VAL A 138 -22.28 -5.84 0.07
C VAL A 138 -21.06 -5.18 0.72
N VAL A 139 -19.94 -5.14 0.00
CA VAL A 139 -18.71 -4.49 0.43
C VAL A 139 -18.42 -3.29 -0.47
N SER A 140 -18.36 -2.09 0.12
CA SER A 140 -17.89 -0.89 -0.59
C SER A 140 -16.38 -0.77 -0.41
N LEU A 141 -15.65 -0.66 -1.54
CA LEU A 141 -14.19 -0.60 -1.60
C LEU A 141 -13.74 0.69 -2.27
N GLN A 142 -12.95 1.48 -1.55
CA GLN A 142 -12.38 2.72 -2.05
C GLN A 142 -10.94 2.50 -2.53
N GLY A 143 -10.76 2.58 -3.84
CA GLY A 143 -9.45 2.42 -4.48
C GLY A 143 -9.21 1.00 -5.01
N LEU A 144 -8.81 0.92 -6.27
CA LEU A 144 -8.50 -0.30 -7.01
C LEU A 144 -7.02 -0.35 -7.45
N GLY A 145 -6.16 0.29 -6.64
CA GLY A 145 -4.71 0.18 -6.79
C GLY A 145 -4.23 -1.25 -6.52
N HIS A 146 -2.91 -1.44 -6.41
CA HIS A 146 -2.33 -2.78 -6.23
C HIS A 146 -2.97 -3.56 -5.08
N VAL A 147 -3.09 -2.96 -3.89
CA VAL A 147 -3.74 -3.61 -2.74
C VAL A 147 -5.24 -3.78 -2.96
N GLY A 148 -5.94 -2.71 -3.38
CA GLY A 148 -7.39 -2.73 -3.54
C GLY A 148 -7.86 -3.74 -4.58
N TRP A 149 -7.14 -3.90 -5.70
CA TRP A 149 -7.45 -4.91 -6.70
C TRP A 149 -7.35 -6.34 -6.14
N HIS A 150 -6.26 -6.65 -5.45
CA HIS A 150 -6.11 -7.96 -4.80
C HIS A 150 -7.19 -8.19 -3.73
N LEU A 151 -7.56 -7.16 -2.98
CA LEU A 151 -8.63 -7.25 -1.99
C LEU A 151 -9.98 -7.48 -2.66
N ALA A 152 -10.29 -6.75 -3.75
CA ALA A 152 -11.52 -6.95 -4.53
C ALA A 152 -11.65 -8.40 -5.02
N CYS A 153 -10.56 -8.96 -5.58
CA CYS A 153 -10.54 -10.37 -6.01
C CYS A 153 -10.81 -11.34 -4.85
N LEU A 154 -10.24 -11.10 -3.67
CA LEU A 154 -10.46 -11.96 -2.48
C LEU A 154 -11.91 -11.87 -1.99
N LEU A 155 -12.48 -10.68 -1.93
CA LEU A 155 -13.86 -10.45 -1.51
C LEU A 155 -14.85 -11.07 -2.49
N HIS A 156 -14.66 -10.85 -3.80
CA HIS A 156 -15.46 -11.48 -4.85
C HIS A 156 -15.37 -13.00 -4.79
N GLY A 157 -14.16 -13.56 -4.63
CA GLY A 157 -13.96 -15.00 -4.48
C GLY A 157 -14.60 -15.61 -3.23
N ALA A 158 -14.89 -14.80 -2.21
CA ALA A 158 -15.63 -15.18 -1.01
C ALA A 158 -17.16 -14.96 -1.16
N GLY A 159 -17.64 -14.58 -2.35
CA GLY A 159 -19.06 -14.41 -2.67
C GLY A 159 -19.65 -13.08 -2.23
N ALA A 160 -18.85 -12.08 -1.92
CA ALA A 160 -19.34 -10.74 -1.60
C ALA A 160 -19.71 -9.97 -2.89
N ASP A 161 -20.74 -9.14 -2.82
CA ASP A 161 -21.10 -8.17 -3.83
C ASP A 161 -20.28 -6.89 -3.64
N LEU A 162 -19.72 -6.33 -4.72
CA LEU A 162 -18.80 -5.21 -4.63
C LEU A 162 -19.41 -3.91 -5.15
N ILE A 163 -19.29 -2.85 -4.35
CA ILE A 163 -19.45 -1.46 -4.79
C ILE A 163 -18.06 -0.83 -4.75
N VAL A 164 -17.59 -0.29 -5.88
CA VAL A 164 -16.20 0.17 -6.00
C VAL A 164 -16.11 1.60 -6.50
N THR A 165 -15.02 2.27 -6.13
CA THR A 165 -14.63 3.55 -6.73
C THR A 165 -13.11 3.62 -6.88
N ASP A 166 -12.65 4.33 -7.92
CA ASP A 166 -11.25 4.71 -8.13
C ASP A 166 -11.21 6.02 -8.92
N THR A 167 -10.07 6.68 -8.94
CA THR A 167 -9.82 7.85 -9.81
C THR A 167 -9.43 7.44 -11.23
N ASP A 168 -9.06 6.18 -11.43
CA ASP A 168 -8.65 5.61 -12.71
C ASP A 168 -9.84 4.85 -13.34
N PRO A 169 -10.40 5.35 -14.47
CA PRO A 169 -11.55 4.72 -15.12
C PRO A 169 -11.24 3.33 -15.68
N ASP A 170 -10.00 3.04 -16.05
CA ASP A 170 -9.64 1.73 -16.59
C ASP A 170 -9.71 0.64 -15.52
N ARG A 171 -9.33 0.99 -14.28
CA ARG A 171 -9.46 0.08 -13.12
C ARG A 171 -10.92 -0.18 -12.77
N ILE A 172 -11.76 0.86 -12.82
CA ILE A 172 -13.22 0.72 -12.63
C ILE A 172 -13.80 -0.22 -13.68
N ASN A 173 -13.49 0.00 -14.97
CA ASN A 173 -13.95 -0.84 -16.07
C ASN A 173 -13.50 -2.31 -15.92
N ALA A 174 -12.28 -2.52 -15.44
CA ALA A 174 -11.78 -3.87 -15.15
C ALA A 174 -12.58 -4.54 -14.02
N ALA A 175 -12.83 -3.85 -12.91
CA ALA A 175 -13.61 -4.39 -11.81
C ALA A 175 -15.06 -4.72 -12.19
N GLN A 176 -15.69 -3.88 -13.01
CA GLN A 176 -17.03 -4.18 -13.53
C GLN A 176 -17.04 -5.42 -14.43
N ARG A 177 -16.08 -5.52 -15.33
CA ARG A 177 -16.00 -6.62 -16.32
C ARG A 177 -15.61 -7.95 -15.67
N GLU A 178 -14.65 -7.94 -14.76
CA GLU A 178 -14.01 -9.16 -14.24
C GLU A 178 -14.62 -9.64 -12.92
N LEU A 179 -15.14 -8.70 -12.10
CA LEU A 179 -15.69 -9.00 -10.79
C LEU A 179 -17.19 -8.69 -10.67
N GLY A 180 -17.83 -8.19 -11.72
CA GLY A 180 -19.24 -7.81 -11.68
C GLY A 180 -19.54 -6.66 -10.73
N ALA A 181 -18.54 -5.84 -10.36
CA ALA A 181 -18.67 -4.78 -9.38
C ALA A 181 -19.58 -3.65 -9.86
N THR A 182 -20.31 -3.03 -8.95
CA THR A 182 -21.05 -1.78 -9.19
C THR A 182 -20.13 -0.59 -8.94
N ALA A 183 -19.97 0.29 -9.93
CA ALA A 183 -19.16 1.50 -9.79
C ALA A 183 -19.99 2.68 -9.28
N VAL A 184 -19.41 3.49 -8.42
CA VAL A 184 -19.97 4.77 -7.94
C VAL A 184 -18.90 5.88 -8.02
N ALA A 185 -19.34 7.14 -7.99
CA ALA A 185 -18.42 8.27 -7.95
C ALA A 185 -17.62 8.30 -6.63
N PRO A 186 -16.41 8.89 -6.60
CA PRO A 186 -15.56 8.88 -5.42
C PRO A 186 -16.16 9.49 -4.15
N ASP A 187 -17.05 10.46 -4.30
CA ASP A 187 -17.77 11.11 -3.20
C ASP A 187 -19.03 10.34 -2.76
N GLU A 188 -19.53 9.45 -3.60
CA GLU A 188 -20.74 8.64 -3.31
C GLU A 188 -20.41 7.36 -2.52
N ILE A 189 -19.16 6.90 -2.51
CA ILE A 189 -18.77 5.62 -1.89
C ILE A 189 -19.11 5.56 -0.40
N TYR A 190 -19.03 6.70 0.30
CA TYR A 190 -19.31 6.78 1.74
C TYR A 190 -20.79 6.66 2.07
N ALA A 191 -21.68 6.96 1.11
CA ALA A 191 -23.12 6.83 1.24
C ALA A 191 -23.67 5.56 0.57
N ALA A 192 -22.80 4.76 -0.03
CA ALA A 192 -23.19 3.52 -0.68
C ALA A 192 -23.81 2.54 0.32
N PRO A 193 -24.97 1.93 -0.02
CA PRO A 193 -25.63 0.98 0.89
C PRO A 193 -24.79 -0.32 0.95
N SER A 194 -23.94 -0.43 1.94
CA SER A 194 -23.04 -1.58 2.12
C SER A 194 -23.04 -2.07 3.56
N ASP A 195 -22.76 -3.36 3.72
CA ASP A 195 -22.59 -3.99 5.03
C ASP A 195 -21.18 -3.69 5.61
N ILE A 196 -20.20 -3.53 4.72
CA ILE A 196 -18.78 -3.35 5.07
C ILE A 196 -18.18 -2.26 4.19
N PHE A 197 -17.46 -1.32 4.79
CA PHE A 197 -16.67 -0.32 4.09
C PHE A 197 -15.18 -0.63 4.25
N ALA A 198 -14.47 -0.73 3.13
CA ALA A 198 -13.01 -0.91 3.06
C ALA A 198 -12.39 0.30 2.36
N PRO A 199 -11.69 1.20 3.11
CA PRO A 199 -11.06 2.40 2.55
C PRO A 199 -9.79 2.09 1.76
#